data_8dd1989e0ce4430baf13a8841daa00cd
#
_entry.id   8dd1989e0ce4430baf13a8841daa00cd
#
_cell.length_a   1.000
_cell.length_b   1.000
_cell.length_c   1.000
_cell.angle_alpha   90.00
_cell.angle_beta   90.00
_cell.angle_gamma   90.00
#
_symmetry.space_group_name_H-M   'P 1'
#
loop_
_entity.id
_entity.type
_entity.pdbx_description
1 polymer ?
#
loop_
_entity_poly.entity_id
_entity_poly.type
_entity_poly.pdbx_seq_one_letter_code
_entity_poly.pdbx_strand_id
1 'polypeptide(L)'
;MPTVLLIGASRGIGFELARQFNDHGARVIATARSDEGVARLKALGAQTLRLDVANPASNSGLSWQLDGEKIDLAIYVAGAMDRASASTPPTRDSFDAVMHTNVMGAMQVIPQIVPMVQETKGVIACISSIMGSMQETTSGNAALYRVSKAALNMVVRCTQAEQPDITVLAIHPGWVQTDMGGAAAPLTP
;
A
#
# COMPACT_ATOMS: atom_id res chain seq x y z
N MET A 1 4.98 17.00 -15.60
CA MET A 1 4.83 15.53 -15.58
C MET A 1 4.67 15.12 -14.13
N PRO A 2 3.55 14.52 -13.73
CA PRO A 2 3.33 14.15 -12.33
C PRO A 2 4.29 13.03 -11.91
N THR A 3 4.72 13.07 -10.66
CA THR A 3 5.52 12.00 -10.04
C THR A 3 4.63 11.14 -9.15
N VAL A 4 4.62 9.84 -9.40
CA VAL A 4 3.81 8.85 -8.66
C VAL A 4 4.73 7.89 -7.92
N LEU A 5 4.55 7.79 -6.60
CA LEU A 5 5.23 6.81 -5.75
C LEU A 5 4.31 5.63 -5.43
N LEU A 6 4.74 4.42 -5.73
CA LEU A 6 3.99 3.19 -5.47
C LEU A 6 4.73 2.31 -4.45
N ILE A 7 4.15 2.12 -3.28
CA ILE A 7 4.72 1.27 -2.23
C ILE A 7 4.13 -0.13 -2.31
N GLY A 8 4.97 -1.12 -2.76
CA GLY A 8 4.54 -2.51 -2.92
C GLY A 8 3.95 -2.82 -4.29
N ALA A 9 4.65 -2.45 -5.37
CA ALA A 9 4.14 -2.50 -6.73
C ALA A 9 4.59 -3.71 -7.56
N SER A 10 5.17 -4.75 -6.94
CA SER A 10 5.78 -5.87 -7.70
C SER A 10 4.78 -6.80 -8.40
N ARG A 11 3.48 -6.73 -8.09
CA ARG A 11 2.42 -7.59 -8.66
C ARG A 11 1.02 -6.98 -8.46
N GLY A 12 0.03 -7.63 -9.08
CA GLY A 12 -1.40 -7.29 -8.90
C GLY A 12 -1.69 -5.81 -9.16
N ILE A 13 -2.54 -5.22 -8.33
CA ILE A 13 -2.96 -3.81 -8.45
C ILE A 13 -1.76 -2.86 -8.55
N GLY A 14 -0.74 -3.04 -7.72
CA GLY A 14 0.42 -2.16 -7.73
C GLY A 14 1.21 -2.19 -9.03
N PHE A 15 1.37 -3.37 -9.62
CA PHE A 15 2.05 -3.53 -10.91
C PHE A 15 1.26 -2.91 -12.05
N GLU A 16 -0.05 -3.12 -12.06
CA GLU A 16 -0.92 -2.54 -13.08
C GLU A 16 -0.98 -1.00 -12.97
N LEU A 17 -1.04 -0.45 -11.75
CA LEU A 17 -0.90 0.99 -11.53
C LEU A 17 0.43 1.52 -12.06
N ALA A 18 1.55 0.82 -11.79
CA ALA A 18 2.86 1.23 -12.31
C ALA A 18 2.86 1.27 -13.84
N ARG A 19 2.30 0.25 -14.49
CA ARG A 19 2.17 0.18 -15.94
C ARG A 19 1.33 1.34 -16.49
N GLN A 20 0.10 1.53 -15.96
CA GLN A 20 -0.82 2.55 -16.46
C GLN A 20 -0.28 3.96 -16.25
N PHE A 21 0.25 4.28 -15.07
CA PHE A 21 0.84 5.61 -14.84
C PHE A 21 2.02 5.89 -15.77
N ASN A 22 2.88 4.89 -16.01
CA ASN A 22 3.98 5.03 -16.97
C ASN A 22 3.47 5.23 -18.40
N ASP A 23 2.47 4.44 -18.84
CA ASP A 23 1.85 4.56 -20.17
C ASP A 23 1.18 5.93 -20.39
N HIS A 24 0.69 6.56 -19.32
CA HIS A 24 0.12 7.92 -19.34
C HIS A 24 1.15 9.03 -19.13
N GLY A 25 2.44 8.71 -19.16
CA GLY A 25 3.51 9.69 -19.11
C GLY A 25 3.82 10.25 -17.72
N ALA A 26 3.39 9.61 -16.64
CA ALA A 26 3.85 9.96 -15.29
C ALA A 26 5.26 9.42 -15.04
N ARG A 27 6.04 10.12 -14.22
CA ARG A 27 7.27 9.58 -13.64
C ARG A 27 6.90 8.65 -12.50
N VAL A 28 7.19 7.35 -12.63
CA VAL A 28 6.85 6.34 -11.63
C VAL A 28 8.07 5.97 -10.81
N ILE A 29 7.97 6.11 -9.49
CA ILE A 29 8.89 5.54 -8.50
C ILE A 29 8.14 4.38 -7.83
N ALA A 30 8.66 3.16 -7.94
CA ALA A 30 7.96 1.98 -7.48
C ALA A 30 8.84 1.10 -6.58
N THR A 31 8.25 0.55 -5.52
CA THR A 31 9.00 -0.29 -4.59
C THR A 31 8.62 -1.76 -4.69
N ALA A 32 9.62 -2.63 -4.48
CA ALA A 32 9.45 -4.07 -4.37
C ALA A 32 10.39 -4.64 -3.32
N ARG A 33 9.99 -5.75 -2.66
CA ARG A 33 10.83 -6.39 -1.64
C ARG A 33 11.85 -7.38 -2.20
N SER A 34 11.64 -7.90 -3.41
CA SER A 34 12.51 -8.89 -4.06
C SER A 34 13.19 -8.32 -5.30
N ASP A 35 14.36 -8.85 -5.64
CA ASP A 35 15.10 -8.44 -6.84
C ASP A 35 14.33 -8.74 -8.12
N GLU A 36 13.56 -9.84 -8.16
CA GLU A 36 12.66 -10.15 -9.26
C GLU A 36 11.56 -9.10 -9.44
N GLY A 37 10.95 -8.65 -8.33
CA GLY A 37 9.96 -7.57 -8.35
C GLY A 37 10.55 -6.26 -8.84
N VAL A 38 11.76 -5.92 -8.38
CA VAL A 38 12.52 -4.75 -8.86
C VAL A 38 12.79 -4.85 -10.37
N ALA A 39 13.24 -6.02 -10.85
CA ALA A 39 13.53 -6.22 -12.27
C ALA A 39 12.27 -6.06 -13.14
N ARG A 40 11.12 -6.59 -12.70
CA ARG A 40 9.84 -6.42 -13.40
C ARG A 40 9.42 -4.96 -13.52
N LEU A 41 9.55 -4.19 -12.44
CA LEU A 41 9.21 -2.77 -12.43
C LEU A 41 10.16 -1.93 -13.30
N LYS A 42 11.46 -2.26 -13.29
CA LYS A 42 12.44 -1.64 -14.19
C LYS A 42 12.10 -1.87 -15.66
N ALA A 43 11.64 -3.05 -16.00
CA ALA A 43 11.22 -3.38 -17.37
C ALA A 43 10.02 -2.55 -17.85
N LEU A 44 9.19 -2.00 -16.94
CA LEU A 44 8.13 -1.03 -17.25
C LEU A 44 8.66 0.40 -17.43
N GLY A 45 9.93 0.67 -17.17
CA GLY A 45 10.50 2.03 -17.18
C GLY A 45 10.40 2.77 -15.85
N ALA A 46 9.94 2.14 -14.77
CA ALA A 46 9.86 2.77 -13.46
C ALA A 46 11.24 2.92 -12.78
N GLN A 47 11.45 4.02 -12.10
CA GLN A 47 12.52 4.13 -11.10
C GLN A 47 12.16 3.20 -9.93
N THR A 48 13.12 2.39 -9.47
CA THR A 48 12.80 1.35 -8.49
C THR A 48 13.61 1.47 -7.23
N LEU A 49 12.96 1.23 -6.09
CA LEU A 49 13.58 1.12 -4.78
C LEU A 49 13.30 -0.27 -4.19
N ARG A 50 14.28 -0.84 -3.51
CA ARG A 50 14.06 -2.06 -2.75
C ARG A 50 13.52 -1.72 -1.37
N LEU A 51 12.31 -2.20 -1.06
CA LEU A 51 11.63 -1.92 0.20
C LEU A 51 10.78 -3.12 0.64
N ASP A 52 11.06 -3.63 1.82
CA ASP A 52 10.18 -4.55 2.53
C ASP A 52 9.49 -3.81 3.67
N VAL A 53 8.24 -3.44 3.47
CA VAL A 53 7.46 -2.65 4.44
C VAL A 53 7.24 -3.36 5.78
N ALA A 54 7.34 -4.69 5.82
CA ALA A 54 7.26 -5.46 7.05
C ALA A 54 8.57 -5.46 7.87
N ASN A 55 9.67 -4.96 7.29
CA ASN A 55 10.97 -4.91 7.93
C ASN A 55 11.35 -3.47 8.31
N PRO A 56 11.37 -3.12 9.61
CA PRO A 56 11.72 -1.77 10.07
C PRO A 56 13.09 -1.27 9.58
N ALA A 57 14.09 -2.16 9.52
CA ALA A 57 15.42 -1.79 9.02
C ALA A 57 15.39 -1.43 7.51
N SER A 58 14.53 -2.09 6.72
CA SER A 58 14.31 -1.74 5.31
C SER A 58 13.63 -0.37 5.17
N ASN A 59 12.71 -0.04 6.09
CA ASN A 59 11.95 1.21 6.02
C ASN A 59 12.76 2.43 6.46
N SER A 60 13.76 2.26 7.33
CA SER A 60 14.46 3.37 8.01
C SER A 60 15.19 4.35 7.09
N GLY A 61 15.54 3.95 5.88
CA GLY A 61 16.26 4.77 4.90
C GLY A 61 15.40 5.35 3.78
N LEU A 62 14.07 5.17 3.83
CA LEU A 62 13.21 5.55 2.70
C LEU A 62 13.21 7.06 2.44
N SER A 63 13.12 7.89 3.47
CA SER A 63 13.15 9.34 3.32
C SER A 63 14.45 9.83 2.68
N TRP A 64 15.57 9.23 3.04
CA TRP A 64 16.86 9.56 2.44
C TRP A 64 16.96 9.13 0.95
N GLN A 65 16.39 7.98 0.59
CA GLN A 65 16.34 7.51 -0.80
C GLN A 65 15.41 8.36 -1.68
N LEU A 66 14.47 9.08 -1.07
CA LEU A 66 13.52 9.96 -1.72
C LEU A 66 13.87 11.45 -1.52
N ASP A 67 15.05 11.76 -0.98
CA ASP A 67 15.45 13.14 -0.72
C ASP A 67 15.44 13.98 -1.99
N GLY A 68 14.86 15.17 -1.92
CA GLY A 68 14.69 16.08 -3.06
C GLY A 68 13.57 15.68 -4.05
N GLU A 69 12.89 14.56 -3.85
CA GLU A 69 11.75 14.19 -4.70
C GLU A 69 10.51 15.04 -4.37
N LYS A 70 9.74 15.38 -5.41
CA LYS A 70 8.43 16.05 -5.32
C LYS A 70 7.38 15.07 -5.82
N ILE A 71 6.49 14.64 -4.91
CA ILE A 71 5.56 13.54 -5.17
C ILE A 71 4.14 14.09 -5.24
N ASP A 72 3.50 13.99 -6.40
CA ASP A 72 2.13 14.42 -6.61
C ASP A 72 1.11 13.39 -6.06
N LEU A 73 1.45 12.10 -6.15
CA LEU A 73 0.61 11.01 -5.69
C LEU A 73 1.48 9.89 -5.11
N ALA A 74 1.25 9.54 -3.86
CA ALA A 74 1.82 8.36 -3.24
C ALA A 74 0.73 7.32 -2.97
N ILE A 75 0.93 6.06 -3.37
CA ILE A 75 -0.04 4.98 -3.13
C ILE A 75 0.61 3.86 -2.33
N TYR A 76 0.11 3.62 -1.13
CA TYR A 76 0.47 2.45 -0.33
C TYR A 76 -0.38 1.26 -0.76
N VAL A 77 0.22 0.36 -1.56
CA VAL A 77 -0.45 -0.82 -2.14
C VAL A 77 -0.08 -2.10 -1.40
N ALA A 78 1.05 -2.10 -0.70
CA ALA A 78 1.52 -3.27 0.03
C ALA A 78 0.45 -3.84 0.97
N GLY A 79 0.26 -5.15 0.93
CA GLY A 79 -0.73 -5.81 1.76
C GLY A 79 -0.52 -7.32 1.83
N ALA A 80 -0.92 -7.88 2.96
CA ALA A 80 -0.97 -9.31 3.23
C ALA A 80 -2.37 -9.68 3.74
N MET A 81 -2.79 -10.93 3.51
CA MET A 81 -4.11 -11.40 3.91
C MET A 81 -4.00 -12.78 4.57
N ASP A 82 -4.64 -12.92 5.72
CA ASP A 82 -5.00 -14.19 6.33
C ASP A 82 -6.49 -14.45 6.09
N ARG A 83 -6.85 -15.69 5.74
CA ARG A 83 -8.23 -16.06 5.40
C ARG A 83 -8.96 -16.74 6.54
N ALA A 84 -8.31 -16.97 7.67
CA ALA A 84 -8.92 -17.61 8.82
C ALA A 84 -10.12 -16.81 9.35
N SER A 85 -11.14 -17.52 9.80
CA SER A 85 -12.33 -16.90 10.39
C SER A 85 -12.10 -16.44 11.83
N ALA A 86 -13.01 -15.64 12.35
CA ALA A 86 -12.97 -15.17 13.74
C ALA A 86 -13.03 -16.30 14.79
N SER A 87 -13.49 -17.50 14.41
CA SER A 87 -13.50 -18.68 15.28
C SER A 87 -12.17 -19.44 15.33
N THR A 88 -11.20 -19.03 14.48
CA THR A 88 -9.86 -19.64 14.43
C THR A 88 -8.84 -18.63 14.96
N PRO A 89 -8.23 -18.86 16.12
CA PRO A 89 -7.20 -17.96 16.65
C PRO A 89 -6.04 -17.81 15.64
N PRO A 90 -5.55 -16.60 15.36
CA PRO A 90 -4.40 -16.43 14.51
C PRO A 90 -3.14 -16.97 15.19
N THR A 91 -2.24 -17.53 14.40
CA THR A 91 -0.88 -17.81 14.87
C THR A 91 -0.09 -16.51 15.02
N ARG A 92 0.99 -16.54 15.80
CA ARG A 92 1.89 -15.40 15.92
C ARG A 92 2.43 -14.98 14.54
N ASP A 93 2.84 -15.95 13.74
CA ASP A 93 3.41 -15.68 12.41
C ASP A 93 2.40 -15.04 11.46
N SER A 94 1.14 -15.53 11.42
CA SER A 94 0.11 -14.93 10.58
C SER A 94 -0.25 -13.52 11.06
N PHE A 95 -0.33 -13.31 12.39
CA PHE A 95 -0.57 -12.00 12.97
C PHE A 95 0.55 -11.01 12.59
N ASP A 96 1.80 -11.40 12.82
CA ASP A 96 2.95 -10.55 12.51
C ASP A 96 3.02 -10.24 11.01
N ALA A 97 2.84 -11.22 10.13
CA ALA A 97 2.86 -11.00 8.67
C ALA A 97 1.79 -10.01 8.21
N VAL A 98 0.57 -10.13 8.69
CA VAL A 98 -0.54 -9.25 8.29
C VAL A 98 -0.42 -7.87 8.92
N MET A 99 -0.17 -7.78 10.23
CA MET A 99 -0.13 -6.51 10.94
C MET A 99 1.13 -5.70 10.60
N HIS A 100 2.27 -6.34 10.44
CA HIS A 100 3.50 -5.65 10.04
C HIS A 100 3.38 -5.10 8.61
N THR A 101 2.81 -5.87 7.67
CA THR A 101 2.65 -5.39 6.30
C THR A 101 1.56 -4.31 6.20
N ASN A 102 0.36 -4.55 6.75
CA ASN A 102 -0.80 -3.71 6.48
C ASN A 102 -0.86 -2.46 7.37
N VAL A 103 -0.29 -2.52 8.57
CA VAL A 103 -0.44 -1.46 9.58
C VAL A 103 0.90 -0.84 9.93
N MET A 104 1.83 -1.60 10.54
CA MET A 104 3.11 -1.06 10.99
C MET A 104 3.92 -0.49 9.83
N GLY A 105 3.94 -1.19 8.68
CA GLY A 105 4.60 -0.69 7.47
C GLY A 105 4.05 0.66 7.00
N ALA A 106 2.72 0.82 6.98
CA ALA A 106 2.10 2.10 6.66
C ALA A 106 2.47 3.19 7.68
N MET A 107 2.43 2.88 8.98
CA MET A 107 2.81 3.82 10.05
C MET A 107 4.29 4.23 9.98
N GLN A 108 5.17 3.40 9.45
CA GLN A 108 6.59 3.70 9.27
C GLN A 108 6.90 4.43 7.96
N VAL A 109 6.19 4.10 6.89
CA VAL A 109 6.42 4.66 5.54
C VAL A 109 5.76 6.02 5.37
N ILE A 110 4.50 6.17 5.78
CA ILE A 110 3.74 7.40 5.53
C ILE A 110 4.42 8.64 6.10
N PRO A 111 4.89 8.69 7.35
CA PRO A 111 5.56 9.87 7.88
C PRO A 111 6.83 10.26 7.11
N GLN A 112 7.52 9.30 6.50
CA GLN A 112 8.73 9.55 5.73
C GLN A 112 8.45 10.16 4.35
N ILE A 113 7.27 9.92 3.76
CA ILE A 113 6.91 10.44 2.44
C ILE A 113 6.07 11.73 2.51
N VAL A 114 5.48 12.04 3.66
CA VAL A 114 4.68 13.26 3.86
C VAL A 114 5.41 14.52 3.40
N PRO A 115 6.69 14.77 3.75
CA PRO A 115 7.38 16.00 3.33
C PRO A 115 7.43 16.16 1.80
N MET A 116 7.68 15.06 1.06
CA MET A 116 7.76 15.08 -0.40
C MET A 116 6.40 15.34 -1.06
N VAL A 117 5.30 14.86 -0.42
CA VAL A 117 3.93 15.08 -0.90
C VAL A 117 3.43 16.48 -0.55
N GLN A 118 3.87 17.05 0.57
CA GLN A 118 3.55 18.43 0.96
C GLN A 118 4.10 19.46 -0.03
N GLU A 119 5.27 19.23 -0.60
CA GLU A 119 5.89 20.10 -1.61
C GLU A 119 4.99 20.36 -2.83
N THR A 120 4.13 19.40 -3.17
CA THR A 120 3.21 19.48 -4.30
C THR A 120 1.76 19.73 -3.89
N LYS A 121 1.45 19.75 -2.58
CA LYS A 121 0.08 19.66 -2.04
C LYS A 121 -0.65 18.43 -2.59
N GLY A 122 0.07 17.33 -2.66
CA GLY A 122 -0.34 16.11 -3.33
C GLY A 122 -1.29 15.23 -2.52
N VAL A 123 -1.33 13.97 -2.93
CA VAL A 123 -2.26 12.97 -2.36
C VAL A 123 -1.47 11.75 -1.86
N ILE A 124 -1.84 11.25 -0.68
CA ILE A 124 -1.45 9.92 -0.19
C ILE A 124 -2.69 9.03 -0.20
N ALA A 125 -2.66 7.94 -0.95
CA ALA A 125 -3.73 6.96 -0.99
C ALA A 125 -3.25 5.63 -0.40
N CYS A 126 -4.06 5.00 0.45
CA CYS A 126 -3.79 3.66 0.99
C CYS A 126 -4.82 2.69 0.43
N ILE A 127 -4.36 1.60 -0.21
CA ILE A 127 -5.26 0.54 -0.67
C ILE A 127 -5.77 -0.24 0.55
N SER A 128 -6.98 0.11 0.95
CA SER A 128 -7.71 -0.52 2.03
C SER A 128 -8.69 -1.57 1.47
N SER A 129 -9.80 -1.79 2.14
CA SER A 129 -10.84 -2.74 1.74
C SER A 129 -12.16 -2.37 2.39
N ILE A 130 -13.29 -2.69 1.72
CA ILE A 130 -14.61 -2.71 2.35
C ILE A 130 -14.61 -3.60 3.61
N MET A 131 -13.77 -4.64 3.62
CA MET A 131 -13.61 -5.54 4.76
C MET A 131 -13.04 -4.85 6.02
N GLY A 132 -12.47 -3.64 5.90
CA GLY A 132 -12.07 -2.80 7.02
C GLY A 132 -13.18 -1.91 7.59
N SER A 133 -14.39 -1.96 7.03
CA SER A 133 -15.56 -1.27 7.57
C SER A 133 -16.24 -2.11 8.64
N MET A 134 -16.40 -1.58 9.84
CA MET A 134 -17.15 -2.24 10.90
C MET A 134 -18.65 -2.32 10.56
N GLN A 135 -19.18 -1.26 9.95
CA GLN A 135 -20.60 -1.17 9.56
C GLN A 135 -20.96 -2.19 8.46
N GLU A 136 -20.08 -2.38 7.48
CA GLU A 136 -20.29 -3.30 6.35
C GLU A 136 -19.93 -4.76 6.69
N THR A 137 -19.51 -5.03 7.92
CA THR A 137 -19.11 -6.39 8.33
C THR A 137 -20.32 -7.27 8.61
N THR A 138 -20.60 -8.22 7.71
CA THR A 138 -21.71 -9.19 7.81
C THR A 138 -21.24 -10.62 8.06
N SER A 139 -19.92 -10.89 8.09
CA SER A 139 -19.36 -12.21 8.33
C SER A 139 -18.01 -12.13 9.06
N GLY A 140 -17.63 -13.23 9.72
CA GLY A 140 -16.35 -13.35 10.44
C GLY A 140 -15.18 -13.91 9.60
N ASN A 141 -15.33 -14.07 8.28
CA ASN A 141 -14.23 -14.55 7.43
C ASN A 141 -13.09 -13.54 7.35
N ALA A 142 -11.86 -14.02 7.19
CA ALA A 142 -10.65 -13.22 7.12
C ALA A 142 -10.54 -12.18 8.25
N ALA A 143 -10.81 -12.59 9.48
CA ALA A 143 -10.95 -11.70 10.63
C ALA A 143 -9.71 -10.84 10.87
N LEU A 144 -8.52 -11.44 10.85
CA LEU A 144 -7.26 -10.71 11.02
C LEU A 144 -7.04 -9.66 9.91
N TYR A 145 -7.37 -10.01 8.67
CA TYR A 145 -7.29 -9.05 7.55
C TYR A 145 -8.25 -7.87 7.77
N ARG A 146 -9.51 -8.14 8.17
CA ARG A 146 -10.50 -7.08 8.50
C ARG A 146 -9.97 -6.13 9.57
N VAL A 147 -9.45 -6.68 10.67
CA VAL A 147 -8.83 -5.91 11.76
C VAL A 147 -7.70 -5.04 11.23
N SER A 148 -6.81 -5.60 10.41
CA SER A 148 -5.69 -4.85 9.85
C SER A 148 -6.13 -3.70 8.93
N LYS A 149 -7.20 -3.89 8.13
CA LYS A 149 -7.71 -2.84 7.25
C LYS A 149 -8.50 -1.76 8.00
N ALA A 150 -9.20 -2.11 9.08
CA ALA A 150 -9.78 -1.14 10.00
C ALA A 150 -8.69 -0.30 10.68
N ALA A 151 -7.62 -0.93 11.13
CA ALA A 151 -6.46 -0.24 11.70
C ALA A 151 -5.77 0.68 10.66
N LEU A 152 -5.60 0.23 9.42
CA LEU A 152 -5.08 1.06 8.33
C LEU A 152 -5.97 2.28 8.07
N ASN A 153 -7.31 2.12 8.10
CA ASN A 153 -8.23 3.24 7.97
C ASN A 153 -8.02 4.28 9.09
N MET A 154 -7.73 3.83 10.32
CA MET A 154 -7.40 4.71 11.42
C MET A 154 -6.06 5.43 11.20
N VAL A 155 -5.03 4.75 10.69
CA VAL A 155 -3.76 5.38 10.31
C VAL A 155 -4.00 6.52 9.32
N VAL A 156 -4.79 6.28 8.27
CA VAL A 156 -5.18 7.29 7.27
C VAL A 156 -5.86 8.50 7.94
N ARG A 157 -6.82 8.25 8.83
CA ARG A 157 -7.55 9.33 9.53
C ARG A 157 -6.66 10.16 10.44
N CYS A 158 -5.77 9.51 11.20
CA CYS A 158 -4.81 10.22 12.05
C CYS A 158 -3.85 11.07 11.21
N THR A 159 -3.31 10.49 10.12
CA THR A 159 -2.43 11.24 9.21
C THR A 159 -3.14 12.46 8.62
N GLN A 160 -4.39 12.30 8.12
CA GLN A 160 -5.14 13.44 7.58
C GLN A 160 -5.41 14.54 8.63
N ALA A 161 -5.65 14.13 9.87
CA ALA A 161 -5.89 15.10 10.96
C ALA A 161 -4.65 15.93 11.28
N GLU A 162 -3.46 15.36 11.17
CA GLU A 162 -2.17 16.03 11.39
C GLU A 162 -1.66 16.80 10.17
N GLN A 163 -2.10 16.41 8.96
CA GLN A 163 -1.61 16.94 7.69
C GLN A 163 -2.75 17.56 6.86
N PRO A 164 -3.28 18.73 7.27
CA PRO A 164 -4.45 19.34 6.62
C PRO A 164 -4.15 19.88 5.21
N ASP A 165 -2.88 20.10 4.88
CA ASP A 165 -2.45 20.70 3.61
C ASP A 165 -2.34 19.69 2.45
N ILE A 166 -2.44 18.40 2.73
CA ILE A 166 -2.46 17.34 1.74
C ILE A 166 -3.74 16.50 1.88
N THR A 167 -4.04 15.72 0.86
CA THR A 167 -5.18 14.79 0.90
C THR A 167 -4.69 13.38 1.23
N VAL A 168 -5.27 12.75 2.27
CA VAL A 168 -4.94 11.36 2.64
C VAL A 168 -6.19 10.49 2.58
N LEU A 169 -6.17 9.45 1.74
CA LEU A 169 -7.33 8.64 1.39
C LEU A 169 -7.14 7.16 1.72
N ALA A 170 -8.20 6.49 2.19
CA ALA A 170 -8.34 5.05 2.18
C ALA A 170 -9.22 4.63 0.99
N ILE A 171 -8.71 3.77 0.12
CA ILE A 171 -9.39 3.36 -1.11
C ILE A 171 -9.75 1.88 -1.04
N HIS A 172 -11.01 1.54 -1.30
CA HIS A 172 -11.42 0.18 -1.62
C HIS A 172 -11.36 -0.04 -3.13
N PRO A 173 -10.46 -0.91 -3.64
CA PRO A 173 -10.28 -1.09 -5.08
C PRO A 173 -11.33 -2.00 -5.73
N GLY A 174 -12.28 -2.51 -4.96
CA GLY A 174 -13.15 -3.60 -5.39
C GLY A 174 -12.52 -4.98 -5.09
N TRP A 175 -13.18 -6.04 -5.58
CA TRP A 175 -12.63 -7.40 -5.54
C TRP A 175 -11.97 -7.71 -6.89
N VAL A 176 -10.64 -7.71 -6.89
CA VAL A 176 -9.79 -7.70 -8.09
C VAL A 176 -9.06 -9.03 -8.27
N GLN A 177 -8.97 -9.53 -9.49
CA GLN A 177 -8.25 -10.76 -9.88
C GLN A 177 -6.75 -10.59 -9.69
N THR A 178 -6.26 -10.97 -8.53
CA THR A 178 -4.85 -10.97 -8.13
C THR A 178 -4.57 -12.26 -7.37
N ASP A 179 -3.31 -12.54 -7.03
CA ASP A 179 -2.98 -13.67 -6.15
C ASP A 179 -3.75 -13.61 -4.82
N MET A 180 -4.02 -12.40 -4.33
CA MET A 180 -4.81 -12.19 -3.11
C MET A 180 -6.31 -12.32 -3.37
N GLY A 181 -6.83 -11.78 -4.44
CA GLY A 181 -8.28 -11.79 -4.74
C GLY A 181 -8.77 -13.15 -5.27
N GLY A 182 -7.90 -13.88 -5.95
CA GLY A 182 -8.24 -15.14 -6.61
C GLY A 182 -8.94 -14.97 -7.97
N ALA A 183 -9.04 -16.07 -8.72
CA ALA A 183 -9.61 -16.07 -10.07
C ALA A 183 -11.13 -15.80 -10.12
N ALA A 184 -11.84 -15.98 -9.01
CA ALA A 184 -13.28 -15.73 -8.92
C ALA A 184 -13.64 -14.24 -8.75
N ALA A 185 -12.67 -13.37 -8.58
CA ALA A 185 -12.92 -11.93 -8.45
C ALA A 185 -13.51 -11.36 -9.77
N PRO A 186 -14.50 -10.43 -9.69
CA PRO A 186 -15.20 -9.94 -10.87
C PRO A 186 -14.43 -8.87 -11.64
N LEU A 187 -13.43 -8.23 -11.02
CA LEU A 187 -12.68 -7.13 -11.62
C LEU A 187 -11.29 -7.59 -12.03
N THR A 188 -10.81 -7.14 -13.17
CA THR A 188 -9.39 -7.24 -13.55
C THR A 188 -8.56 -6.15 -12.88
N PRO A 189 -7.26 -6.36 -12.67
CA PRO A 189 -6.39 -5.32 -12.14
C PRO A 189 -6.34 -4.07 -12.99
#